data_c4d9afde7a157059e217cc23c83fd22b
#
_entry.id   c4d9afde7a157059e217cc23c83fd22b
#
_cell.length_a   1.000
_cell.length_b   1.000
_cell.length_c   1.000
_cell.angle_alpha   90.00
_cell.angle_beta   90.00
_cell.angle_gamma   90.00
#
_symmetry.space_group_name_H-M   'P 1'
#
loop_
_entity.id
_entity.type
_entity.pdbx_description
1 polymer ?
#
loop_
_entity_poly.entity_id
_entity_poly.type
_entity_poly.pdbx_seq_one_letter_code
_entity_poly.pdbx_strand_id
1 'polypeptide(L)'
;MSTTSPLAPARPRAPGGSERRSLQLLIVDDDATQRLLIAAAAKHAGHAITLARSCAEAIAQVRTVRFDCVTLDLMLGDGDGVEVLKAMADAKFAGSVIVISGMNAARRIAARSYARSLGIELQSLPKPVDLAALRISLANLCKTALGLPVMHIWGGVVVDGVAERHRS
;
A
#
# COMPACT_ATOMS: atom_id res chain seq x y z
N MET A 1 7.51 62.80 -16.60
CA MET A 1 6.13 62.32 -16.57
C MET A 1 6.21 60.79 -16.47
N SER A 2 6.14 60.28 -15.24
CA SER A 2 6.28 58.87 -14.94
C SER A 2 4.90 58.23 -14.88
N THR A 3 4.60 57.32 -15.81
CA THR A 3 3.34 56.57 -15.81
C THR A 3 3.55 55.24 -15.05
N THR A 4 3.03 55.22 -13.84
CA THR A 4 2.96 54.01 -13.01
C THR A 4 1.83 53.12 -13.55
N SER A 5 2.18 51.96 -14.05
CA SER A 5 1.22 50.94 -14.47
C SER A 5 0.60 50.25 -13.24
N PRO A 6 -0.71 50.08 -13.17
CA PRO A 6 -1.31 49.41 -12.02
C PRO A 6 -1.06 47.89 -12.09
N LEU A 7 -0.58 47.35 -10.97
CA LEU A 7 -0.38 45.94 -10.74
C LEU A 7 -1.74 45.22 -10.79
N ALA A 8 -1.88 44.23 -11.69
CA ALA A 8 -3.07 43.40 -11.79
C ALA A 8 -3.26 42.57 -10.49
N PRO A 9 -4.52 42.45 -10.00
CA PRO A 9 -4.76 41.67 -8.79
C PRO A 9 -4.44 40.19 -9.03
N ALA A 10 -3.68 39.60 -8.09
CA ALA A 10 -3.37 38.20 -8.08
C ALA A 10 -4.67 37.36 -8.05
N ARG A 11 -4.82 36.48 -9.03
CA ARG A 11 -5.94 35.55 -9.05
C ARG A 11 -5.90 34.70 -7.78
N PRO A 12 -7.04 34.54 -7.06
CA PRO A 12 -7.09 33.64 -5.91
C PRO A 12 -6.80 32.25 -6.39
N ARG A 13 -5.82 31.59 -5.75
CA ARG A 13 -5.59 30.15 -5.91
C ARG A 13 -6.87 29.44 -5.48
N ALA A 14 -7.43 28.64 -6.39
CA ALA A 14 -8.57 27.79 -6.11
C ALA A 14 -8.25 26.90 -4.90
N PRO A 15 -9.11 26.82 -3.86
CA PRO A 15 -8.90 25.92 -2.75
C PRO A 15 -9.18 24.49 -3.20
N GLY A 16 -8.22 23.57 -2.97
CA GLY A 16 -8.54 22.18 -2.81
C GLY A 16 -8.53 21.31 -4.04
N GLY A 17 -7.39 21.14 -4.69
CA GLY A 17 -7.03 19.79 -5.11
C GLY A 17 -6.71 19.02 -3.84
N SER A 18 -7.50 18.02 -3.46
CA SER A 18 -7.13 17.04 -2.45
C SER A 18 -5.81 16.45 -2.93
N GLU A 19 -4.71 16.84 -2.30
CA GLU A 19 -3.39 16.26 -2.57
C GLU A 19 -3.50 14.79 -2.18
N ARG A 20 -3.80 13.96 -3.15
CA ARG A 20 -3.76 12.50 -2.98
C ARG A 20 -2.31 12.16 -2.66
N ARG A 21 -2.06 11.81 -1.40
CA ARG A 21 -0.72 11.39 -0.98
C ARG A 21 -0.27 10.24 -1.86
N SER A 22 0.80 10.42 -2.60
CA SER A 22 1.47 9.35 -3.34
C SER A 22 2.21 8.44 -2.35
N LEU A 23 1.90 7.14 -2.37
CA LEU A 23 2.62 6.15 -1.58
C LEU A 23 3.85 5.68 -2.33
N GLN A 24 4.93 5.38 -1.59
CA GLN A 24 6.07 4.61 -2.07
C GLN A 24 5.73 3.12 -1.92
N LEU A 25 5.49 2.45 -3.03
CA LEU A 25 4.99 1.08 -3.07
C LEU A 25 6.05 0.13 -3.61
N LEU A 26 6.35 -0.93 -2.87
CA LEU A 26 7.12 -2.07 -3.37
C LEU A 26 6.18 -3.19 -3.78
N ILE A 27 6.32 -3.71 -4.99
CA ILE A 27 5.53 -4.83 -5.51
C ILE A 27 6.45 -6.03 -5.67
N VAL A 28 6.18 -7.09 -4.90
CA VAL A 28 6.96 -8.32 -4.86
C VAL A 28 6.10 -9.47 -5.37
N ASP A 29 6.43 -9.99 -6.54
CA ASP A 29 5.75 -11.12 -7.17
C ASP A 29 6.70 -11.68 -8.25
N ASP A 30 6.91 -12.99 -8.34
CA ASP A 30 7.75 -13.61 -9.37
C ASP A 30 7.03 -13.74 -10.70
N ASP A 31 5.69 -13.75 -10.72
CA ASP A 31 4.88 -13.71 -11.93
C ASP A 31 4.90 -12.29 -12.56
N ALA A 32 5.53 -12.19 -13.73
CA ALA A 32 5.68 -10.91 -14.43
C ALA A 32 4.32 -10.28 -14.79
N THR A 33 3.32 -11.08 -15.16
CA THR A 33 1.99 -10.61 -15.54
C THR A 33 1.26 -10.03 -14.33
N GLN A 34 1.24 -10.74 -13.22
CA GLN A 34 0.65 -10.27 -11.96
C GLN A 34 1.34 -8.99 -11.48
N ARG A 35 2.67 -8.99 -11.47
CA ARG A 35 3.47 -7.84 -11.06
C ARG A 35 3.13 -6.59 -11.88
N LEU A 36 3.01 -6.73 -13.20
CA LEU A 36 2.65 -5.62 -14.09
C LEU A 36 1.20 -5.15 -13.91
N LEU A 37 0.25 -6.05 -13.67
CA LEU A 37 -1.15 -5.69 -13.41
C LEU A 37 -1.28 -4.87 -12.10
N ILE A 38 -0.63 -5.31 -11.04
CA ILE A 38 -0.60 -4.60 -9.76
C ILE A 38 0.06 -3.24 -9.93
N ALA A 39 1.20 -3.19 -10.64
CA ALA A 39 1.91 -1.96 -10.95
C ALA A 39 1.06 -0.96 -11.72
N ALA A 40 0.36 -1.41 -12.77
CA ALA A 40 -0.51 -0.56 -13.55
C ALA A 40 -1.66 0.03 -12.70
N ALA A 41 -2.29 -0.79 -11.84
CA ALA A 41 -3.35 -0.35 -10.96
C ALA A 41 -2.87 0.70 -9.94
N ALA A 42 -1.71 0.48 -9.32
CA ALA A 42 -1.12 1.39 -8.35
C ALA A 42 -0.63 2.69 -9.01
N LYS A 43 -0.03 2.61 -10.19
CA LYS A 43 0.42 3.76 -10.97
C LYS A 43 -0.76 4.64 -11.40
N HIS A 44 -1.85 4.02 -11.85
CA HIS A 44 -3.07 4.73 -12.19
C HIS A 44 -3.69 5.45 -10.98
N ALA A 45 -3.49 4.92 -9.79
CA ALA A 45 -3.90 5.56 -8.53
C ALA A 45 -2.93 6.67 -8.07
N GLY A 46 -1.82 6.91 -8.79
CA GLY A 46 -0.87 8.00 -8.52
C GLY A 46 0.23 7.64 -7.53
N HIS A 47 0.53 6.35 -7.34
CA HIS A 47 1.60 5.90 -6.44
C HIS A 47 2.94 5.74 -7.17
N ALA A 48 4.04 5.96 -6.45
CA ALA A 48 5.38 5.65 -6.92
C ALA A 48 5.69 4.17 -6.67
N ILE A 49 6.31 3.48 -7.64
CA ILE A 49 6.39 2.03 -7.68
C ILE A 49 7.82 1.57 -7.83
N THR A 50 8.20 0.60 -7.00
CA THR A 50 9.39 -0.23 -7.15
C THR A 50 8.95 -1.68 -7.35
N LEU A 51 9.61 -2.41 -8.22
CA LEU A 51 9.32 -3.81 -8.53
C LEU A 51 10.43 -4.71 -7.98
N ALA A 52 10.05 -5.85 -7.44
CA ALA A 52 10.95 -6.95 -7.11
C ALA A 52 10.34 -8.27 -7.62
N ARG A 53 11.15 -9.05 -8.33
CA ARG A 53 10.73 -10.33 -8.93
C ARG A 53 11.16 -11.54 -8.11
N SER A 54 11.84 -11.32 -6.99
CA SER A 54 12.42 -12.38 -6.18
C SER A 54 12.48 -11.98 -4.71
N CYS A 55 12.60 -12.96 -3.84
CA CYS A 55 12.82 -12.78 -2.41
C CYS A 55 14.10 -11.97 -2.16
N ALA A 56 15.20 -12.30 -2.85
CA ALA A 56 16.47 -11.61 -2.72
C ALA A 56 16.39 -10.13 -3.10
N GLU A 57 15.75 -9.80 -4.23
CA GLU A 57 15.52 -8.40 -4.64
C GLU A 57 14.66 -7.65 -3.61
N ALA A 58 13.57 -8.26 -3.13
CA ALA A 58 12.70 -7.65 -2.13
C ALA A 58 13.46 -7.33 -0.83
N ILE A 59 14.26 -8.27 -0.34
CA ILE A 59 15.06 -8.09 0.87
C ILE A 59 16.09 -6.95 0.69
N ALA A 60 16.76 -6.88 -0.47
CA ALA A 60 17.70 -5.80 -0.76
C ALA A 60 16.98 -4.44 -0.77
N GLN A 61 15.78 -4.35 -1.37
CA GLN A 61 15.02 -3.11 -1.44
C GLN A 61 14.53 -2.64 -0.07
N VAL A 62 13.95 -3.51 0.76
CA VAL A 62 13.43 -3.11 2.07
C VAL A 62 14.52 -2.68 3.06
N ARG A 63 15.77 -3.10 2.84
CA ARG A 63 16.91 -2.67 3.64
C ARG A 63 17.45 -1.29 3.27
N THR A 64 17.23 -0.86 2.03
CA THR A 64 17.84 0.36 1.48
C THR A 64 16.85 1.47 1.20
N VAL A 65 15.58 1.14 0.93
CA VAL A 65 14.53 2.09 0.57
C VAL A 65 13.41 2.04 1.59
N ARG A 66 12.85 3.19 1.94
CA ARG A 66 11.63 3.27 2.77
C ARG A 66 10.41 3.22 1.89
N PHE A 67 9.53 2.28 2.20
CA PHE A 67 8.24 2.11 1.54
C PHE A 67 7.10 2.40 2.51
N ASP A 68 6.00 2.97 2.01
CA ASP A 68 4.75 3.15 2.74
C ASP A 68 3.91 1.87 2.73
N CYS A 69 4.01 1.10 1.65
CA CYS A 69 3.29 -0.17 1.50
C CYS A 69 4.12 -1.17 0.68
N VAL A 70 3.97 -2.44 1.01
CA VAL A 70 4.53 -3.56 0.23
C VAL A 70 3.40 -4.50 -0.16
N THR A 71 3.22 -4.77 -1.45
CA THR A 71 2.43 -5.92 -1.90
C THR A 71 3.36 -7.11 -2.03
N LEU A 72 3.00 -8.25 -1.43
CA LEU A 72 3.89 -9.40 -1.30
C LEU A 72 3.19 -10.69 -1.69
N ASP A 73 3.71 -11.38 -2.69
CA ASP A 73 3.45 -12.81 -2.83
C ASP A 73 4.31 -13.59 -1.83
N LEU A 74 3.67 -14.52 -1.12
CA LEU A 74 4.38 -15.42 -0.21
C LEU A 74 5.00 -16.63 -0.90
N MET A 75 4.61 -16.92 -2.15
CA MET A 75 5.10 -18.03 -2.94
C MET A 75 6.02 -17.50 -4.04
N LEU A 76 7.28 -17.24 -3.69
CA LEU A 76 8.29 -16.77 -4.63
C LEU A 76 9.15 -17.95 -5.10
N GLY A 77 9.58 -17.92 -6.36
CA GLY A 77 10.34 -19.01 -6.97
C GLY A 77 11.73 -19.24 -6.35
N ASP A 78 12.31 -18.24 -5.70
CA ASP A 78 13.64 -18.28 -5.07
C ASP A 78 13.59 -18.38 -3.53
N GLY A 79 12.40 -18.34 -2.91
CA GLY A 79 12.27 -18.38 -1.45
C GLY A 79 10.85 -18.18 -0.96
N ASP A 80 10.71 -18.13 0.35
CA ASP A 80 9.42 -17.86 1.02
C ASP A 80 9.29 -16.35 1.31
N GLY A 81 8.17 -15.76 0.94
CA GLY A 81 7.86 -14.36 1.26
C GLY A 81 7.87 -14.06 2.78
N VAL A 82 7.83 -15.10 3.63
CA VAL A 82 8.04 -14.97 5.08
C VAL A 82 9.44 -14.44 5.40
N GLU A 83 10.45 -14.74 4.61
CA GLU A 83 11.81 -14.19 4.76
C GLU A 83 11.83 -12.68 4.49
N VAL A 84 11.01 -12.23 3.55
CA VAL A 84 10.83 -10.80 3.26
C VAL A 84 10.17 -10.11 4.47
N LEU A 85 9.14 -10.71 5.10
CA LEU A 85 8.53 -10.17 6.32
C LEU A 85 9.55 -10.05 7.45
N LYS A 86 10.43 -11.03 7.62
CA LYS A 86 11.51 -10.98 8.61
C LYS A 86 12.48 -9.84 8.32
N ALA A 87 12.91 -9.69 7.07
CA ALA A 87 13.80 -8.61 6.67
C ALA A 87 13.16 -7.22 6.87
N MET A 88 11.84 -7.09 6.65
CA MET A 88 11.10 -5.87 6.97
C MET A 88 11.14 -5.55 8.47
N ALA A 89 10.91 -6.56 9.33
CA ALA A 89 10.98 -6.38 10.78
C ALA A 89 12.38 -5.95 11.23
N ASP A 90 13.43 -6.60 10.71
CA ASP A 90 14.84 -6.27 10.99
C ASP A 90 15.17 -4.83 10.55
N ALA A 91 14.59 -4.38 9.42
CA ALA A 91 14.72 -3.02 8.91
C ALA A 91 13.81 -1.99 9.61
N LYS A 92 13.04 -2.40 10.63
CA LYS A 92 12.06 -1.57 11.35
C LYS A 92 11.03 -0.93 10.40
N PHE A 93 10.54 -1.73 9.48
CA PHE A 93 9.52 -1.29 8.53
C PHE A 93 8.25 -0.85 9.26
N ALA A 94 7.82 0.37 9.00
CA ALA A 94 6.66 0.98 9.65
C ALA A 94 5.44 1.16 8.70
N GLY A 95 5.54 0.63 7.50
CA GLY A 95 4.47 0.68 6.49
C GLY A 95 3.47 -0.47 6.65
N SER A 96 2.61 -0.62 5.66
CA SER A 96 1.59 -1.68 5.61
C SER A 96 1.98 -2.76 4.62
N VAL A 97 1.58 -4.00 4.88
CA VAL A 97 1.80 -5.13 3.98
C VAL A 97 0.47 -5.66 3.46
N ILE A 98 0.35 -5.79 2.14
CA ILE A 98 -0.76 -6.44 1.47
C ILE A 98 -0.24 -7.73 0.85
N VAL A 99 -0.57 -8.86 1.47
CA VAL A 99 -0.24 -10.16 0.90
C VAL A 99 -1.22 -10.52 -0.20
N ILE A 100 -0.71 -10.83 -1.39
CA ILE A 100 -1.49 -11.27 -2.55
C ILE A 100 -1.01 -12.67 -2.90
N SER A 101 -1.73 -13.69 -2.46
CA SER A 101 -1.26 -15.07 -2.61
C SER A 101 -2.41 -16.05 -2.87
N GLY A 102 -2.09 -17.08 -3.68
CA GLY A 102 -2.97 -18.23 -3.95
C GLY A 102 -3.01 -19.27 -2.85
N MET A 103 -2.42 -18.99 -1.68
CA MET A 103 -2.33 -19.93 -0.57
C MET A 103 -3.69 -20.24 0.04
N ASN A 104 -3.81 -21.44 0.64
CA ASN A 104 -4.99 -21.82 1.39
C ASN A 104 -5.18 -20.97 2.67
N ALA A 105 -6.37 -21.06 3.28
CA ALA A 105 -6.73 -20.25 4.44
C ALA A 105 -5.77 -20.47 5.63
N ALA A 106 -5.35 -21.72 5.89
CA ALA A 106 -4.47 -22.05 7.02
C ALA A 106 -3.11 -21.35 6.90
N ARG A 107 -2.49 -21.36 5.71
CA ARG A 107 -1.22 -20.68 5.45
C ARG A 107 -1.35 -19.16 5.55
N ARG A 108 -2.47 -18.59 5.07
CA ARG A 108 -2.72 -17.13 5.21
C ARG A 108 -2.86 -16.73 6.68
N ILE A 109 -3.53 -17.54 7.49
CA ILE A 109 -3.66 -17.32 8.94
C ILE A 109 -2.28 -17.40 9.61
N ALA A 110 -1.47 -18.42 9.28
CA ALA A 110 -0.12 -18.58 9.83
C ALA A 110 0.78 -17.39 9.47
N ALA A 111 0.77 -16.94 8.21
CA ALA A 111 1.53 -15.78 7.77
C ALA A 111 1.10 -14.50 8.49
N ARG A 112 -0.23 -14.30 8.71
CA ARG A 112 -0.76 -13.16 9.48
C ARG A 112 -0.33 -13.21 10.94
N SER A 113 -0.39 -14.36 11.57
CA SER A 113 0.05 -14.54 12.96
C SER A 113 1.55 -14.27 13.11
N TYR A 114 2.34 -14.76 12.15
CA TYR A 114 3.78 -14.51 12.12
C TYR A 114 4.10 -13.01 11.91
N ALA A 115 3.48 -12.35 10.93
CA ALA A 115 3.66 -10.92 10.71
C ALA A 115 3.32 -10.11 11.97
N ARG A 116 2.21 -10.45 12.63
CA ARG A 116 1.81 -9.80 13.90
C ARG A 116 2.85 -9.98 15.00
N SER A 117 3.48 -11.15 15.13
CA SER A 117 4.56 -11.39 16.09
C SER A 117 5.80 -10.55 15.81
N LEU A 118 5.97 -10.10 14.56
CA LEU A 118 7.02 -9.18 14.13
C LEU A 118 6.60 -7.69 14.22
N GLY A 119 5.39 -7.39 14.70
CA GLY A 119 4.86 -6.03 14.76
C GLY A 119 4.41 -5.47 13.40
N ILE A 120 4.19 -6.33 12.39
CA ILE A 120 3.77 -5.93 11.05
C ILE A 120 2.27 -6.14 10.90
N GLU A 121 1.53 -5.08 10.53
CA GLU A 121 0.14 -5.20 10.09
C GLU A 121 0.06 -5.74 8.68
N LEU A 122 -0.71 -6.82 8.51
CA LEU A 122 -0.84 -7.53 7.26
C LEU A 122 -2.31 -7.63 6.84
N GLN A 123 -2.60 -7.14 5.64
CA GLN A 123 -3.84 -7.37 4.92
C GLN A 123 -3.64 -8.48 3.89
N SER A 124 -4.65 -9.29 3.60
CA SER A 124 -4.54 -10.39 2.63
C SER A 124 -5.60 -10.27 1.54
N LEU A 125 -5.17 -10.37 0.30
CA LEU A 125 -6.01 -10.49 -0.89
C LEU A 125 -5.74 -11.83 -1.57
N PRO A 126 -6.76 -12.56 -2.02
CA PRO A 126 -6.58 -13.82 -2.73
C PRO A 126 -6.07 -13.60 -4.16
N LYS A 127 -5.40 -14.60 -4.74
CA LYS A 127 -5.19 -14.70 -6.18
C LYS A 127 -6.36 -15.47 -6.84
N PRO A 128 -6.82 -15.08 -8.04
CA PRO A 128 -6.38 -13.93 -8.83
C PRO A 128 -6.69 -12.60 -8.13
N VAL A 129 -5.76 -11.65 -8.25
CA VAL A 129 -5.91 -10.36 -7.55
C VAL A 129 -7.12 -9.57 -8.07
N ASP A 130 -8.00 -9.20 -7.17
CA ASP A 130 -9.05 -8.22 -7.45
C ASP A 130 -8.44 -6.81 -7.40
N LEU A 131 -8.28 -6.20 -8.58
CA LEU A 131 -7.70 -4.86 -8.69
C LEU A 131 -8.59 -3.78 -8.07
N ALA A 132 -9.91 -3.99 -7.98
CA ALA A 132 -10.80 -3.06 -7.28
C ALA A 132 -10.56 -3.11 -5.76
N ALA A 133 -10.48 -4.32 -5.20
CA ALA A 133 -10.12 -4.52 -3.79
C ALA A 133 -8.73 -3.96 -3.46
N LEU A 134 -7.74 -4.16 -4.34
CA LEU A 134 -6.40 -3.59 -4.18
C LEU A 134 -6.44 -2.05 -4.16
N ARG A 135 -7.16 -1.42 -5.08
CA ARG A 135 -7.31 0.05 -5.13
C ARG A 135 -7.96 0.60 -3.86
N ILE A 136 -8.98 -0.08 -3.34
CA ILE A 136 -9.63 0.32 -2.09
C ILE A 136 -8.65 0.19 -0.92
N SER A 137 -7.88 -0.90 -0.85
CA SER A 137 -6.86 -1.09 0.17
C SER A 137 -5.81 0.04 0.14
N LEU A 138 -5.28 0.37 -1.03
CA LEU A 138 -4.32 1.47 -1.19
C LEU A 138 -4.93 2.83 -0.84
N ALA A 139 -6.19 3.09 -1.23
CA ALA A 139 -6.89 4.32 -0.88
C ALA A 139 -7.12 4.44 0.63
N ASN A 140 -7.41 3.34 1.32
CA ASN A 140 -7.55 3.33 2.78
C ASN A 140 -6.23 3.64 3.48
N LEU A 141 -5.10 3.12 2.98
CA LEU A 141 -3.78 3.46 3.53
C LEU A 141 -3.48 4.96 3.40
N CYS A 142 -3.82 5.57 2.25
CA CYS A 142 -3.70 7.01 2.08
C CYS A 142 -4.57 7.78 3.09
N LYS A 143 -5.81 7.34 3.31
CA LYS A 143 -6.74 7.98 4.26
C LYS A 143 -6.25 7.85 5.70
N THR A 144 -5.80 6.66 6.10
CA THR A 144 -5.24 6.42 7.44
C THR A 144 -4.06 7.33 7.71
N ALA A 145 -3.17 7.49 6.76
CA ALA A 145 -2.02 8.38 6.85
C ALA A 145 -2.40 9.87 6.98
N LEU A 146 -3.62 10.23 6.56
CA LEU A 146 -4.20 11.59 6.69
C LEU A 146 -5.15 11.72 7.89
N GLY A 147 -5.36 10.66 8.68
CA GLY A 147 -6.33 10.65 9.78
C GLY A 147 -7.80 10.69 9.33
N LEU A 148 -8.08 10.34 8.08
CA LEU A 148 -9.41 10.34 7.50
C LEU A 148 -10.13 8.99 7.75
N PRO A 149 -11.48 8.95 7.76
CA PRO A 149 -12.23 7.71 7.89
C PRO A 149 -11.93 6.75 6.73
N VAL A 150 -11.76 5.47 7.04
CA VAL A 150 -11.47 4.40 6.09
C VAL A 150 -12.74 3.64 5.71
N MET A 151 -12.79 3.14 4.47
CA MET A 151 -13.86 2.25 4.02
C MET A 151 -13.50 0.79 4.32
N HIS A 152 -14.43 0.06 4.91
CA HIS A 152 -14.27 -1.37 5.15
C HIS A 152 -15.05 -2.16 4.09
N ILE A 153 -14.41 -3.19 3.51
CA ILE A 153 -15.10 -4.13 2.62
C ILE A 153 -15.49 -5.33 3.47
N TRP A 154 -16.80 -5.50 3.66
CA TRP A 154 -17.38 -6.69 4.28
C TRP A 154 -18.23 -7.42 3.24
N GLY A 155 -17.87 -8.66 2.90
CA GLY A 155 -18.70 -9.53 2.06
C GLY A 155 -19.17 -8.93 0.72
N GLY A 156 -18.34 -8.09 0.07
CA GLY A 156 -18.68 -7.44 -1.20
C GLY A 156 -19.52 -6.14 -1.07
N VAL A 157 -19.82 -5.70 0.14
CA VAL A 157 -20.52 -4.43 0.41
C VAL A 157 -19.56 -3.43 1.04
N VAL A 158 -19.55 -2.21 0.50
CA VAL A 158 -18.77 -1.09 1.06
C VAL A 158 -19.57 -0.44 2.18
N VAL A 159 -19.05 -0.38 3.40
CA VAL A 159 -19.65 0.33 4.53
C VAL A 159 -18.70 1.41 5.03
N ASP A 160 -19.21 2.62 5.20
CA ASP A 160 -18.50 3.73 5.83
C ASP A 160 -18.39 3.47 7.34
N GLY A 161 -17.15 3.29 7.82
CA GLY A 161 -16.86 3.12 9.24
C GLY A 161 -16.78 4.47 9.94
N VAL A 162 -17.78 4.83 10.71
CA VAL A 162 -17.69 5.91 11.70
C VAL A 162 -16.91 5.38 12.88
N ALA A 163 -15.78 6.02 13.21
CA ALA A 163 -15.00 5.69 14.39
C ALA A 163 -15.79 6.08 15.65
N GLU A 164 -16.43 5.12 16.31
CA GLU A 164 -16.96 5.31 17.66
C GLU A 164 -15.78 5.45 18.63
N ARG A 165 -15.57 6.67 19.08
CA ARG A 165 -14.71 6.94 20.23
C ARG A 165 -15.47 6.54 21.49
N HIS A 166 -15.20 5.40 22.04
CA HIS A 166 -15.59 5.11 23.41
C HIS A 166 -14.80 6.03 24.34
N ARG A 167 -15.51 7.00 24.91
CA ARG A 167 -15.10 7.66 26.13
C ARG A 167 -15.52 6.77 27.30
N SER A 168 -14.59 6.38 28.09
CA SER A 168 -14.77 6.01 29.50
C SER A 168 -13.67 6.68 30.29
#